data_69cf118b99ace58fc26e12e9b9d969a3
#
_entry.id   69cf118b99ace58fc26e12e9b9d969a3
#
_cell.length_a   1.000
_cell.length_b   1.000
_cell.length_c   1.000
_cell.angle_alpha   90.00
_cell.angle_beta   90.00
_cell.angle_gamma   90.00
#
_symmetry.space_group_name_H-M   'P 1'
#
loop_
_entity.id
_entity.type
_entity.pdbx_description
1 polymer ?
#
loop_
_entity_poly.entity_id
_entity_poly.type
_entity_poly.pdbx_seq_one_letter_code
_entity_poly.pdbx_strand_id
1 'polypeptide(L)'
;VLDNCRFDQWRMLSAELSDDFDIEENLYYSILPTATQYARNAIFAGLMPLQIKEMYPDLWVDEEEDEGKNLNEEELIRQQLARYRRRETFTYHKVNDSGAMDKILGGFSAMTAHPLNVLVINFIDILSHARTESKMVRELAGSESAYRSITLSWFRHTPIKDLFRRLASEDFDILITTDHGSIR
;
A
#
# COMPACT_ATOMS: atom_id res chain seq x y z
N VAL A 1 3.00 0.31 1.25
CA VAL A 1 1.61 0.11 1.73
C VAL A 1 0.93 -0.94 0.86
N LEU A 2 0.35 -1.97 1.47
CA LEU A 2 -0.52 -2.94 0.81
C LEU A 2 -1.97 -2.54 1.10
N ASP A 3 -2.64 -1.96 0.10
CA ASP A 3 -4.01 -1.46 0.23
C ASP A 3 -4.99 -2.59 0.58
N ASN A 4 -5.81 -2.39 1.63
CA ASN A 4 -6.83 -3.34 2.08
C ASN A 4 -6.28 -4.73 2.46
N CYS A 5 -5.01 -4.82 2.90
CA CYS A 5 -4.39 -6.08 3.27
C CYS A 5 -4.78 -6.48 4.69
N ARG A 6 -5.45 -7.61 4.83
CA ARG A 6 -5.80 -8.18 6.13
C ARG A 6 -4.62 -8.92 6.75
N PHE A 7 -4.64 -9.03 8.07
CA PHE A 7 -3.59 -9.71 8.81
C PHE A 7 -3.42 -11.19 8.41
N ASP A 8 -4.50 -11.91 8.11
CA ASP A 8 -4.44 -13.31 7.67
C ASP A 8 -3.82 -13.47 6.27
N GLN A 9 -3.93 -12.46 5.41
CA GLN A 9 -3.23 -12.40 4.12
C GLN A 9 -1.73 -12.07 4.34
N TRP A 10 -1.45 -11.08 5.18
CA TRP A 10 -0.08 -10.75 5.55
C TRP A 10 0.70 -11.97 6.08
N ARG A 11 0.11 -12.75 6.97
CA ARG A 11 0.74 -13.97 7.52
C ARG A 11 1.17 -14.98 6.45
N MET A 12 0.47 -15.04 5.32
CA MET A 12 0.88 -15.88 4.19
C MET A 12 1.97 -15.23 3.35
N LEU A 13 1.92 -13.92 3.16
CA LEU A 13 2.93 -13.18 2.40
C LEU A 13 4.26 -13.09 3.15
N SER A 14 4.22 -12.86 4.46
CA SER A 14 5.44 -12.79 5.28
C SER A 14 6.23 -14.08 5.28
N ALA A 15 5.56 -15.24 5.19
CA ALA A 15 6.24 -16.53 5.06
C ALA A 15 7.05 -16.66 3.75
N GLU A 16 6.67 -15.94 2.69
CA GLU A 16 7.43 -15.90 1.42
C GLU A 16 8.66 -14.99 1.47
N LEU A 17 8.77 -14.16 2.50
CA LEU A 17 9.84 -13.18 2.71
C LEU A 17 10.81 -13.60 3.82
N SER A 18 10.46 -14.58 4.65
CA SER A 18 11.21 -14.98 5.84
C SER A 18 12.61 -15.55 5.57
N ASP A 19 12.85 -16.02 4.35
CA ASP A 19 14.19 -16.52 3.97
C ASP A 19 15.16 -15.37 3.62
N ASP A 20 14.63 -14.22 3.24
CA ASP A 20 15.40 -13.07 2.77
C ASP A 20 15.45 -11.92 3.80
N PHE A 21 14.53 -11.91 4.77
CA PHE A 21 14.36 -10.80 5.73
C PHE A 21 14.15 -11.27 7.16
N ASP A 22 14.73 -10.55 8.11
CA ASP A 22 14.35 -10.63 9.52
C ASP A 22 13.11 -9.77 9.77
N ILE A 23 11.99 -10.41 10.12
CA ILE A 23 10.67 -9.76 10.15
C ILE A 23 10.23 -9.52 11.60
N GLU A 24 10.15 -8.26 11.99
CA GLU A 24 9.44 -7.85 13.20
C GLU A 24 7.99 -7.48 12.87
N GLU A 25 7.04 -8.03 13.62
CA GLU A 25 5.60 -7.86 13.36
C GLU A 25 4.90 -7.14 14.51
N ASN A 26 4.20 -6.06 14.18
CA ASN A 26 3.39 -5.29 15.10
C ASN A 26 1.97 -5.09 14.57
N LEU A 27 1.01 -4.95 15.46
CA LEU A 27 -0.40 -4.72 15.12
C LEU A 27 -0.85 -3.33 15.55
N TYR A 28 -1.70 -2.73 14.75
CA TYR A 28 -2.38 -1.47 15.09
C TYR A 28 -3.82 -1.48 14.58
N TYR A 29 -4.64 -0.60 15.14
CA TYR A 29 -6.00 -0.37 14.65
C TYR A 29 -6.00 0.73 13.61
N SER A 30 -6.64 0.47 12.47
CA SER A 30 -6.91 1.53 11.51
C SER A 30 -7.87 2.56 12.09
N ILE A 31 -7.77 3.80 11.63
CA ILE A 31 -8.70 4.87 12.03
C ILE A 31 -10.11 4.60 11.48
N LEU A 32 -11.12 5.16 12.13
CA LEU A 32 -12.51 5.10 11.69
C LEU A 32 -12.89 6.41 10.96
N PRO A 33 -13.62 6.31 9.83
CA PRO A 33 -14.01 5.10 9.12
C PRO A 33 -12.80 4.41 8.45
N THR A 34 -12.83 3.07 8.38
CA THR A 34 -11.77 2.25 7.81
C THR A 34 -11.87 2.25 6.28
N ALA A 35 -11.57 3.37 5.66
CA ALA A 35 -11.59 3.55 4.22
C ALA A 35 -10.29 4.23 3.75
N THR A 36 -9.85 3.86 2.56
CA THR A 36 -8.59 4.32 1.94
C THR A 36 -8.41 5.83 2.02
N GLN A 37 -9.46 6.58 1.70
CA GLN A 37 -9.46 8.05 1.72
C GLN A 37 -9.04 8.63 3.09
N TYR A 38 -9.51 8.04 4.19
CA TYR A 38 -9.20 8.51 5.54
C TYR A 38 -7.90 7.92 6.05
N ALA A 39 -7.80 6.58 6.01
CA ALA A 39 -6.71 5.87 6.66
C ALA A 39 -5.38 6.08 5.94
N ARG A 40 -5.33 5.95 4.61
CA ARG A 40 -4.08 6.09 3.86
C ARG A 40 -3.60 7.54 3.79
N ASN A 41 -4.51 8.49 3.58
CA ASN A 41 -4.15 9.90 3.66
C ASN A 41 -3.63 10.28 5.06
N ALA A 42 -4.20 9.72 6.13
CA ALA A 42 -3.71 9.94 7.49
C ALA A 42 -2.30 9.37 7.71
N ILE A 43 -1.99 8.18 7.17
CA ILE A 43 -0.64 7.60 7.20
C ILE A 43 0.35 8.54 6.51
N PHE A 44 0.05 8.99 5.30
CA PHE A 44 0.96 9.81 4.50
C PHE A 44 1.07 11.25 5.01
N ALA A 45 0.00 11.78 5.56
CA ALA A 45 0.03 13.09 6.17
C ALA A 45 0.64 13.08 7.58
N GLY A 46 0.61 11.96 8.32
CA GLY A 46 0.92 11.93 9.75
C GLY A 46 -0.03 12.82 10.55
N LEU A 47 -1.30 12.90 10.15
CA LEU A 47 -2.35 13.74 10.71
C LEU A 47 -3.69 13.00 10.65
N MET A 48 -4.60 13.34 11.56
CA MET A 48 -5.97 12.86 11.48
C MET A 48 -6.73 13.55 10.31
N PRO A 49 -7.75 12.91 9.72
CA PRO A 49 -8.47 13.44 8.56
C PRO A 49 -8.96 14.88 8.71
N LEU A 50 -9.52 15.23 9.86
CA LEU A 50 -9.98 16.60 10.12
C LEU A 50 -8.81 17.60 10.10
N GLN A 51 -7.66 17.22 10.65
CA GLN A 51 -6.47 18.06 10.63
C GLN A 51 -5.92 18.24 9.20
N ILE A 52 -6.01 17.19 8.35
CA ILE A 52 -5.63 17.31 6.93
C ILE A 52 -6.54 18.34 6.24
N LYS A 53 -7.85 18.21 6.44
CA LYS A 53 -8.85 19.14 5.86
C LYS A 53 -8.63 20.60 6.31
N GLU A 54 -8.29 20.82 7.57
CA GLU A 54 -8.03 22.13 8.13
C GLU A 54 -6.70 22.75 7.67
N MET A 55 -5.63 21.94 7.67
CA MET A 55 -4.27 22.42 7.35
C MET A 55 -3.98 22.47 5.85
N TYR A 56 -4.59 21.57 5.09
CA TYR A 56 -4.34 21.39 3.66
C TYR A 56 -5.67 21.19 2.90
N PRO A 57 -6.56 22.19 2.91
CA PRO A 57 -7.90 22.06 2.28
C PRO A 57 -7.81 21.70 0.79
N ASP A 58 -6.80 22.19 0.08
CA ASP A 58 -6.58 21.90 -1.34
C ASP A 58 -6.12 20.45 -1.62
N LEU A 59 -5.66 19.74 -0.59
CA LEU A 59 -5.24 18.34 -0.68
C LEU A 59 -6.31 17.35 -0.18
N TRP A 60 -7.40 17.89 0.40
CA TRP A 60 -8.52 17.11 0.87
C TRP A 60 -9.62 17.08 -0.17
N VAL A 61 -10.17 15.90 -0.43
CA VAL A 61 -11.31 15.67 -1.31
C VAL A 61 -12.47 15.15 -0.47
N ASP A 62 -13.61 15.80 -0.52
CA ASP A 62 -14.79 15.41 0.26
C ASP A 62 -15.45 14.13 -0.30
N GLU A 63 -16.25 13.46 0.54
CA GLU A 63 -16.87 12.15 0.19
C GLU A 63 -17.81 12.21 -1.01
N GLU A 64 -18.42 13.37 -1.23
CA GLU A 64 -19.38 13.59 -2.31
C GLU A 64 -18.71 13.66 -3.71
N GLU A 65 -17.40 13.81 -3.75
CA GLU A 65 -16.66 13.79 -5.01
C GLU A 65 -16.28 12.35 -5.39
N ASP A 66 -16.72 11.91 -6.56
CA ASP A 66 -16.48 10.53 -7.05
C ASP A 66 -15.02 10.26 -7.42
N GLU A 67 -14.25 11.30 -7.74
CA GLU A 67 -12.88 11.18 -8.21
C GLU A 67 -11.89 11.96 -7.32
N GLY A 68 -10.65 11.51 -7.30
CA GLY A 68 -9.54 12.30 -6.74
C GLY A 68 -9.18 12.05 -5.29
N LYS A 69 -9.94 11.21 -4.56
CA LYS A 69 -9.79 10.99 -3.11
C LYS A 69 -8.39 10.60 -2.62
N ASN A 70 -7.57 10.02 -3.51
CA ASN A 70 -6.22 9.54 -3.19
C ASN A 70 -5.20 9.98 -4.26
N LEU A 71 -5.38 11.14 -4.87
CA LEU A 71 -4.43 11.68 -5.85
C LEU A 71 -3.33 12.53 -5.21
N ASN A 72 -3.55 13.05 -4.01
CA ASN A 72 -2.65 13.96 -3.33
C ASN A 72 -1.68 13.28 -2.35
N GLU A 73 -1.58 11.95 -2.38
CA GLU A 73 -0.78 11.15 -1.43
C GLU A 73 0.70 11.57 -1.43
N GLU A 74 1.31 11.78 -2.59
CA GLU A 74 2.70 12.24 -2.70
C GLU A 74 2.90 13.61 -2.06
N GLU A 75 1.96 14.55 -2.27
CA GLU A 75 2.06 15.87 -1.67
C GLU A 75 1.82 15.83 -0.15
N LEU A 76 0.95 14.96 0.34
CA LEU A 76 0.78 14.74 1.79
C LEU A 76 2.07 14.23 2.45
N ILE A 77 2.81 13.32 1.80
CA ILE A 77 4.14 12.88 2.27
C ILE A 77 5.10 14.07 2.32
N ARG A 78 5.14 14.88 1.28
CA ARG A 78 5.98 16.08 1.20
C ARG A 78 5.70 17.05 2.33
N GLN A 79 4.43 17.30 2.62
CA GLN A 79 4.00 18.14 3.74
C GLN A 79 4.35 17.53 5.10
N GLN A 80 4.25 16.22 5.25
CA GLN A 80 4.68 15.52 6.46
C GLN A 80 6.18 15.70 6.69
N LEU A 81 7.02 15.42 5.70
CA LEU A 81 8.47 15.61 5.79
C LEU A 81 8.82 17.06 6.13
N ALA A 82 8.16 18.04 5.50
CA ALA A 82 8.38 19.46 5.78
C ALA A 82 8.07 19.82 7.24
N ARG A 83 6.96 19.31 7.83
CA ARG A 83 6.61 19.54 9.24
C ARG A 83 7.66 18.95 10.18
N TYR A 84 8.26 17.82 9.85
CA TYR A 84 9.35 17.22 10.62
C TYR A 84 10.72 17.82 10.28
N ARG A 85 10.76 18.88 9.47
CA ARG A 85 11.99 19.55 9.01
C ARG A 85 12.96 18.58 8.29
N ARG A 86 12.38 17.57 7.64
CA ARG A 86 13.13 16.64 6.81
C ARG A 86 13.23 17.20 5.39
N ARG A 87 14.41 17.10 4.78
CA ARG A 87 14.71 17.61 3.44
C ARG A 87 15.11 16.50 2.48
N GLU A 88 15.02 15.28 2.93
CA GLU A 88 15.35 14.10 2.15
C GLU A 88 14.46 14.02 0.91
N THR A 89 15.08 13.66 -0.20
CA THR A 89 14.36 13.34 -1.42
C THR A 89 13.68 11.98 -1.28
N PHE A 90 12.54 11.80 -1.93
CA PHE A 90 11.84 10.54 -1.90
C PHE A 90 11.24 10.20 -3.27
N THR A 91 10.91 8.94 -3.48
CA THR A 91 10.09 8.48 -4.59
C THR A 91 8.72 8.04 -4.11
N TYR A 92 7.71 8.22 -4.95
CA TYR A 92 6.35 7.73 -4.71
C TYR A 92 5.87 6.96 -5.94
N HIS A 93 5.41 5.74 -5.73
CA HIS A 93 4.92 4.86 -6.80
C HIS A 93 3.60 4.23 -6.41
N LYS A 94 2.61 4.29 -7.30
CA LYS A 94 1.33 3.61 -7.15
C LYS A 94 1.25 2.46 -8.15
N VAL A 95 1.06 1.26 -7.63
CA VAL A 95 1.06 0.01 -8.40
C VAL A 95 -0.37 -0.50 -8.49
N ASN A 96 -0.98 -0.25 -9.64
CA ASN A 96 -2.34 -0.71 -9.97
C ASN A 96 -2.32 -1.94 -10.89
N ASP A 97 -1.21 -2.18 -11.57
CA ASP A 97 -1.03 -3.27 -12.55
C ASP A 97 0.41 -3.77 -12.60
N SER A 98 0.64 -4.83 -13.35
CA SER A 98 1.98 -5.41 -13.55
C SER A 98 2.93 -4.47 -14.28
N GLY A 99 2.44 -3.67 -15.22
CA GLY A 99 3.28 -2.74 -15.99
C GLY A 99 3.86 -1.61 -15.14
N ALA A 100 3.15 -1.18 -14.09
CA ALA A 100 3.68 -0.24 -13.10
C ALA A 100 4.84 -0.86 -12.31
N MET A 101 4.73 -2.14 -11.93
CA MET A 101 5.80 -2.85 -11.22
C MET A 101 7.03 -3.08 -12.13
N ASP A 102 6.84 -3.41 -13.40
CA ASP A 102 7.94 -3.55 -14.35
C ASP A 102 8.74 -2.26 -14.53
N LYS A 103 8.06 -1.11 -14.53
CA LYS A 103 8.73 0.21 -14.56
C LYS A 103 9.57 0.46 -13.31
N ILE A 104 9.06 0.08 -12.12
CA ILE A 104 9.81 0.20 -10.86
C ILE A 104 11.06 -0.68 -10.92
N LEU A 105 10.94 -1.92 -11.35
CA LEU A 105 12.09 -2.83 -11.51
C LEU A 105 13.10 -2.34 -12.55
N GLY A 106 12.63 -1.75 -13.64
CA GLY A 106 13.48 -1.12 -14.66
C GLY A 106 14.22 0.13 -14.15
N GLY A 107 13.59 0.87 -13.24
CA GLY A 107 14.16 2.07 -12.59
C GLY A 107 14.77 1.82 -11.21
N PHE A 108 15.02 0.57 -10.81
CA PHE A 108 15.40 0.20 -9.45
C PHE A 108 16.58 1.00 -8.89
N SER A 109 17.67 1.13 -9.63
CA SER A 109 18.84 1.89 -9.18
C SER A 109 18.56 3.39 -8.99
N ALA A 110 17.65 3.96 -9.80
CA ALA A 110 17.24 5.35 -9.62
C ALA A 110 16.36 5.50 -8.38
N MET A 111 15.49 4.52 -8.11
CA MET A 111 14.66 4.48 -6.90
C MET A 111 15.55 4.38 -5.65
N THR A 112 16.48 3.41 -5.60
CA THR A 112 17.35 3.17 -4.44
C THR A 112 18.39 4.27 -4.20
N ALA A 113 18.57 5.22 -5.13
CA ALA A 113 19.34 6.43 -4.90
C ALA A 113 18.66 7.42 -3.92
N HIS A 114 17.38 7.23 -3.61
CA HIS A 114 16.64 8.06 -2.66
C HIS A 114 16.56 7.39 -1.30
N PRO A 115 16.71 8.15 -0.19
CA PRO A 115 16.69 7.60 1.16
C PRO A 115 15.28 7.12 1.61
N LEU A 116 14.22 7.59 0.98
CA LEU A 116 12.85 7.17 1.23
C LEU A 116 12.17 6.78 -0.08
N ASN A 117 11.61 5.60 -0.12
CA ASN A 117 10.85 5.09 -1.25
C ASN A 117 9.48 4.63 -0.78
N VAL A 118 8.42 5.18 -1.34
CA VAL A 118 7.05 4.88 -0.97
C VAL A 118 6.36 4.17 -2.11
N LEU A 119 5.86 2.96 -1.83
CA LEU A 119 5.10 2.16 -2.78
C LEU A 119 3.71 1.88 -2.22
N VAL A 120 2.69 2.15 -3.02
CA VAL A 120 1.30 1.77 -2.74
C VAL A 120 0.91 0.67 -3.72
N ILE A 121 0.51 -0.47 -3.20
CA ILE A 121 0.17 -1.66 -3.99
C ILE A 121 -1.30 -1.96 -3.78
N ASN A 122 -2.10 -1.77 -4.82
CA ASN A 122 -3.57 -1.79 -4.76
C ASN A 122 -4.19 -3.15 -5.12
N PHE A 123 -3.39 -4.18 -5.42
CA PHE A 123 -3.92 -5.46 -5.92
C PHE A 123 -4.99 -6.09 -5.00
N ILE A 124 -4.76 -6.09 -3.68
CA ILE A 124 -5.67 -6.75 -2.74
C ILE A 124 -7.01 -5.98 -2.67
N ASP A 125 -6.95 -4.66 -2.73
CA ASP A 125 -8.15 -3.83 -2.77
C ASP A 125 -8.93 -4.03 -4.07
N ILE A 126 -8.25 -4.01 -5.22
CA ILE A 126 -8.85 -4.31 -6.53
C ILE A 126 -9.51 -5.69 -6.53
N LEU A 127 -8.85 -6.71 -5.96
CA LEU A 127 -9.42 -8.05 -5.84
C LEU A 127 -10.64 -8.07 -4.91
N SER A 128 -10.64 -7.29 -3.82
CA SER A 128 -11.76 -7.14 -2.90
C SER A 128 -12.98 -6.54 -3.59
N HIS A 129 -12.80 -5.49 -4.36
CA HIS A 129 -13.85 -4.88 -5.17
C HIS A 129 -14.37 -5.86 -6.24
N ALA A 130 -13.48 -6.53 -6.96
CA ALA A 130 -13.86 -7.51 -7.98
C ALA A 130 -14.68 -8.68 -7.40
N ARG A 131 -14.47 -9.08 -6.14
CA ARG A 131 -15.32 -10.10 -5.45
C ARG A 131 -16.77 -9.66 -5.28
N THR A 132 -17.01 -8.36 -5.13
CA THR A 132 -18.39 -7.85 -4.98
C THR A 132 -19.06 -7.58 -6.33
N GLU A 133 -18.31 -7.15 -7.32
CA GLU A 133 -18.81 -6.69 -8.59
C GLU A 133 -18.91 -7.81 -9.65
N SER A 134 -17.93 -8.71 -9.68
CA SER A 134 -17.86 -9.79 -10.67
C SER A 134 -18.36 -11.12 -10.12
N LYS A 135 -19.41 -11.70 -10.76
CA LYS A 135 -19.91 -13.03 -10.41
C LYS A 135 -18.82 -14.10 -10.51
N MET A 136 -18.01 -14.05 -11.57
CA MET A 136 -16.92 -15.02 -11.78
C MET A 136 -15.86 -14.94 -10.69
N VAL A 137 -15.43 -13.73 -10.32
CA VAL A 137 -14.45 -13.56 -9.24
C VAL A 137 -15.03 -13.96 -7.89
N ARG A 138 -16.32 -13.69 -7.65
CA ARG A 138 -17.03 -14.14 -6.45
C ARG A 138 -17.07 -15.66 -6.32
N GLU A 139 -17.23 -16.39 -7.41
CA GLU A 139 -17.17 -17.86 -7.41
C GLU A 139 -15.75 -18.36 -7.16
N LEU A 140 -14.73 -17.77 -7.78
CA LEU A 140 -13.32 -18.16 -7.62
C LEU A 140 -12.75 -17.81 -6.24
N ALA A 141 -13.08 -16.63 -5.72
CA ALA A 141 -12.62 -16.11 -4.43
C ALA A 141 -13.72 -16.20 -3.35
N GLY A 142 -14.67 -17.11 -3.48
CA GLY A 142 -15.88 -17.18 -2.67
C GLY A 142 -15.64 -17.53 -1.21
N SER A 143 -14.64 -18.36 -0.91
CA SER A 143 -14.23 -18.65 0.46
C SER A 143 -13.02 -17.82 0.89
N GLU A 144 -12.85 -17.66 2.20
CA GLU A 144 -11.68 -16.95 2.74
C GLU A 144 -10.35 -17.65 2.40
N SER A 145 -10.35 -18.98 2.34
CA SER A 145 -9.17 -19.74 1.92
C SER A 145 -8.83 -19.52 0.44
N ALA A 146 -9.85 -19.49 -0.44
CA ALA A 146 -9.65 -19.18 -1.86
C ALA A 146 -9.14 -17.75 -2.07
N TYR A 147 -9.70 -16.79 -1.34
CA TYR A 147 -9.26 -15.39 -1.39
C TYR A 147 -7.79 -15.24 -0.97
N ARG A 148 -7.39 -15.86 0.14
CA ARG A 148 -5.97 -15.89 0.55
C ARG A 148 -5.07 -16.57 -0.48
N SER A 149 -5.52 -17.69 -1.06
CA SER A 149 -4.74 -18.42 -2.07
C SER A 149 -4.51 -17.60 -3.33
N ILE A 150 -5.50 -16.82 -3.77
CA ILE A 150 -5.35 -15.91 -4.92
C ILE A 150 -4.33 -14.81 -4.58
N THR A 151 -4.42 -14.22 -3.39
CA THR A 151 -3.46 -13.21 -2.92
C THR A 151 -2.01 -13.77 -2.92
N LEU A 152 -1.83 -14.97 -2.40
CA LEU A 152 -0.52 -15.63 -2.37
C LEU A 152 -0.03 -15.98 -3.79
N SER A 153 -0.91 -16.49 -4.65
CA SER A 153 -0.58 -16.81 -6.04
C SER A 153 -0.15 -15.54 -6.79
N TRP A 154 -0.87 -14.44 -6.61
CA TRP A 154 -0.47 -13.16 -7.18
C TRP A 154 0.94 -12.77 -6.72
N PHE A 155 1.21 -12.78 -5.42
CA PHE A 155 2.52 -12.42 -4.88
C PHE A 155 3.65 -13.26 -5.49
N ARG A 156 3.44 -14.57 -5.61
CA ARG A 156 4.45 -15.52 -6.14
C ARG A 156 4.74 -15.36 -7.62
N HIS A 157 3.75 -14.93 -8.41
CA HIS A 157 3.82 -14.93 -9.87
C HIS A 157 3.85 -13.53 -10.48
N THR A 158 4.02 -12.50 -9.66
CA THR A 158 4.17 -11.12 -10.14
C THR A 158 5.57 -10.58 -9.80
N PRO A 159 6.00 -9.52 -10.50
CA PRO A 159 7.32 -8.91 -10.27
C PRO A 159 7.56 -8.34 -8.86
N ILE A 160 6.53 -8.29 -8.01
CA ILE A 160 6.68 -7.82 -6.61
C ILE A 160 7.65 -8.69 -5.81
N LYS A 161 7.65 -10.01 -6.04
CA LYS A 161 8.60 -10.90 -5.37
C LYS A 161 10.03 -10.62 -5.81
N ASP A 162 10.24 -10.27 -7.07
CA ASP A 162 11.56 -9.90 -7.59
C ASP A 162 12.03 -8.54 -7.03
N LEU A 163 11.10 -7.61 -6.77
CA LEU A 163 11.42 -6.36 -6.07
C LEU A 163 11.98 -6.66 -4.67
N PHE A 164 11.31 -7.49 -3.88
CA PHE A 164 11.78 -7.84 -2.53
C PHE A 164 13.13 -8.55 -2.58
N ARG A 165 13.35 -9.47 -3.51
CA ARG A 165 14.66 -10.13 -3.68
C ARG A 165 15.78 -9.16 -4.00
N ARG A 166 15.52 -8.14 -4.81
CA ARG A 166 16.52 -7.08 -5.09
C ARG A 166 16.75 -6.23 -3.85
N LEU A 167 15.69 -5.85 -3.14
CA LEU A 167 15.79 -5.06 -1.90
C LEU A 167 16.56 -5.79 -0.79
N ALA A 168 16.50 -7.13 -0.75
CA ALA A 168 17.28 -7.92 0.20
C ALA A 168 18.81 -7.79 0.01
N SER A 169 19.26 -7.28 -1.14
CA SER A 169 20.69 -7.03 -1.42
C SER A 169 21.08 -5.57 -1.18
N GLU A 170 20.15 -4.72 -0.79
CA GLU A 170 20.35 -3.29 -0.53
C GLU A 170 20.32 -3.01 0.98
N ASP A 171 20.92 -1.89 1.40
CA ASP A 171 20.93 -1.44 2.79
C ASP A 171 19.69 -0.56 3.08
N PHE A 172 18.51 -1.19 3.14
CA PHE A 172 17.24 -0.53 3.42
C PHE A 172 16.48 -1.23 4.54
N ASP A 173 15.92 -0.43 5.44
CA ASP A 173 14.83 -0.87 6.30
C ASP A 173 13.52 -0.85 5.50
N ILE A 174 12.76 -1.95 5.54
CA ILE A 174 11.51 -2.08 4.80
C ILE A 174 10.33 -2.09 5.78
N LEU A 175 9.50 -1.06 5.72
CA LEU A 175 8.24 -1.01 6.46
C LEU A 175 7.08 -1.42 5.55
N ILE A 176 6.46 -2.56 5.84
CA ILE A 176 5.22 -2.99 5.20
C ILE A 176 4.05 -2.68 6.12
N THR A 177 3.09 -1.93 5.62
CA THR A 177 1.87 -1.57 6.37
C THR A 177 0.64 -1.66 5.46
N THR A 178 -0.54 -1.60 6.06
CA THR A 178 -1.82 -1.49 5.37
C THR A 178 -2.57 -0.28 5.92
N ASP A 179 -3.46 0.30 5.16
CA ASP A 179 -4.33 1.39 5.60
C ASP A 179 -5.59 0.86 6.30
N HIS A 180 -6.15 -0.22 5.80
CA HIS A 180 -7.29 -0.93 6.38
C HIS A 180 -7.33 -2.40 5.93
N GLY A 181 -8.32 -3.13 6.38
CA GLY A 181 -8.69 -4.45 5.90
C GLY A 181 -10.18 -4.50 5.58
N SER A 182 -10.63 -5.58 4.97
CA SER A 182 -12.05 -5.81 4.68
C SER A 182 -12.69 -6.75 5.71
N ILE A 183 -13.94 -6.46 6.08
CA ILE A 183 -14.81 -7.31 6.91
C ILE A 183 -15.89 -7.88 6.01
N ARG A 184 -16.31 -9.13 6.29
CA ARG A 184 -17.49 -9.76 5.70
C ARG A 184 -18.67 -9.71 6.65
#